data_7bb7ec597da861893b10fbf43893c110
#
_entry.id   7bb7ec597da861893b10fbf43893c110
#
_cell.length_a   1.000
_cell.length_b   1.000
_cell.length_c   1.000
_cell.angle_alpha   90.00
_cell.angle_beta   90.00
_cell.angle_gamma   90.00
#
_symmetry.space_group_name_H-M   'P 1'
#
loop_
_entity.id
_entity.type
_entity.pdbx_description
1 polymer ?
#
loop_
_entity_poly.entity_id
_entity_poly.type
_entity_poly.pdbx_seq_one_letter_code
_entity_poly.pdbx_strand_id
1 'polypeptide(L)'
;MEKVLLAISGVSPSLKAFQYTAELCSRIKADLNILQIVRLARTKDSLKRIRDKAGQLRRRIEDSMTAATFAEAGEHEIARDILDQARRNLAPLLGQAEESGLTYEVTFKAGEPGEEIVSYLNDHRDIVLTVCDINSGKESFSGMGKESIVTEIAEQSTVPVVLIR
;
A
#
# COMPACT_ATOMS: atom_id res chain seq x y z
N MET A 1 -14.03 -17.29 -8.05
CA MET A 1 -13.94 -17.48 -6.60
C MET A 1 -13.98 -16.11 -5.94
N GLU A 2 -14.74 -16.01 -4.87
CA GLU A 2 -14.86 -14.74 -4.15
C GLU A 2 -13.56 -14.37 -3.45
N LYS A 3 -13.24 -13.08 -3.40
CA LYS A 3 -12.04 -12.53 -2.77
C LYS A 3 -12.40 -11.50 -1.71
N VAL A 4 -11.61 -11.47 -0.65
CA VAL A 4 -11.65 -10.39 0.35
C VAL A 4 -10.42 -9.53 0.16
N LEU A 5 -10.62 -8.23 0.00
CA LEU A 5 -9.54 -7.27 -0.13
C LEU A 5 -9.07 -6.81 1.25
N LEU A 6 -7.79 -6.93 1.51
CA LEU A 6 -7.10 -6.24 2.61
C LEU A 6 -6.34 -5.05 2.02
N ALA A 7 -6.82 -3.86 2.28
CA ALA A 7 -6.18 -2.62 1.84
C ALA A 7 -5.28 -2.09 2.95
N ILE A 8 -3.98 -2.02 2.67
CA ILE A 8 -2.95 -1.55 3.60
C ILE A 8 -2.41 -0.22 3.09
N SER A 9 -2.41 0.79 3.93
CA SER A 9 -1.81 2.09 3.64
C SER A 9 -0.48 2.22 4.37
N GLY A 10 0.59 2.51 3.64
CA GLY A 10 1.94 2.63 4.19
C GLY A 10 2.79 1.37 4.03
N VAL A 11 3.95 1.37 4.67
CA VAL A 11 4.95 0.31 4.53
C VAL A 11 4.85 -0.79 5.60
N SER A 12 4.10 -0.54 6.67
CA SER A 12 3.97 -1.46 7.80
C SER A 12 2.54 -1.98 7.92
N PRO A 13 2.26 -3.23 7.56
CA PRO A 13 0.95 -3.82 7.73
C PRO A 13 0.64 -4.04 9.21
N SER A 14 -0.63 -3.93 9.59
CA SER A 14 -1.10 -4.31 10.92
C SER A 14 -1.28 -5.82 11.00
N LEU A 15 -0.63 -6.44 11.96
CA LEU A 15 -0.82 -7.86 12.24
C LEU A 15 -2.28 -8.17 12.57
N LYS A 16 -2.93 -7.31 13.34
CA LYS A 16 -4.33 -7.45 13.72
C LYS A 16 -5.26 -7.47 12.50
N ALA A 17 -5.08 -6.52 11.59
CA ALA A 17 -5.88 -6.44 10.37
C ALA A 17 -5.65 -7.66 9.47
N PHE A 18 -4.41 -8.10 9.34
CA PHE A 18 -4.07 -9.28 8.58
C PHE A 18 -4.70 -10.55 9.16
N GLN A 19 -4.56 -10.78 10.45
CA GLN A 19 -5.12 -11.95 11.13
C GLN A 19 -6.65 -11.98 11.05
N TYR A 20 -7.30 -10.84 11.26
CA TYR A 20 -8.74 -10.72 11.10
C TYR A 20 -9.18 -11.08 9.69
N THR A 21 -8.52 -10.54 8.68
CA THR A 21 -8.88 -10.80 7.27
C THR A 21 -8.60 -12.25 6.88
N ALA A 22 -7.48 -12.81 7.31
CA ALA A 22 -7.13 -14.21 7.05
C ALA A 22 -8.16 -15.17 7.67
N GLU A 23 -8.56 -14.92 8.91
CA GLU A 23 -9.59 -15.70 9.59
C GLU A 23 -10.94 -15.57 8.88
N LEU A 24 -11.30 -14.36 8.47
CA LEU A 24 -12.53 -14.12 7.70
C LEU A 24 -12.52 -14.91 6.39
N CYS A 25 -11.44 -14.84 5.62
CA CYS A 25 -11.28 -15.61 4.37
C CYS A 25 -11.47 -17.11 4.60
N SER A 26 -10.87 -17.63 5.66
CA SER A 26 -11.00 -19.06 6.01
C SER A 26 -12.44 -19.44 6.33
N ARG A 27 -13.17 -18.60 7.03
CA ARG A 27 -14.57 -18.84 7.41
C ARG A 27 -15.53 -18.81 6.23
N ILE A 28 -15.36 -17.85 5.33
CA ILE A 28 -16.26 -17.70 4.16
C ILE A 28 -15.74 -18.43 2.92
N LYS A 29 -14.59 -19.07 3.01
CA LYS A 29 -13.92 -19.79 1.90
C LYS A 29 -13.62 -18.88 0.70
N ALA A 30 -13.12 -17.68 0.99
CA ALA A 30 -12.68 -16.73 -0.01
C ALA A 30 -11.15 -16.65 -0.08
N ASP A 31 -10.63 -16.24 -1.21
CA ASP A 31 -9.21 -15.95 -1.37
C ASP A 31 -8.88 -14.58 -0.77
N LEU A 32 -7.65 -14.43 -0.30
CA LEU A 32 -7.14 -13.16 0.22
C LEU A 32 -6.49 -12.35 -0.89
N ASN A 33 -6.99 -11.15 -1.12
CA ASN A 33 -6.35 -10.18 -2.00
C ASN A 33 -5.77 -9.04 -1.17
N ILE A 34 -4.47 -8.81 -1.27
CA ILE A 34 -3.79 -7.75 -0.52
C ILE A 34 -3.39 -6.64 -1.47
N LEU A 35 -3.89 -5.45 -1.20
CA LEU A 35 -3.49 -4.22 -1.88
C LEU A 35 -2.73 -3.35 -0.90
N GLN A 36 -1.42 -3.23 -1.09
CA GLN A 36 -0.61 -2.32 -0.30
C GLN A 36 -0.30 -1.07 -1.09
N ILE A 37 -0.72 0.07 -0.54
CA ILE A 37 -0.58 1.38 -1.18
C ILE A 37 0.47 2.17 -0.41
N VAL A 38 1.53 2.51 -1.11
CA VAL A 38 2.59 3.34 -0.58
C VAL A 38 2.40 4.76 -1.08
N ARG A 39 2.29 5.69 -0.15
CA ARG A 39 2.19 7.10 -0.46
C ARG A 39 3.59 7.66 -0.67
N LEU A 40 3.87 8.11 -1.87
CA LEU A 40 5.02 8.94 -2.16
C LEU A 40 4.67 10.37 -1.72
N ALA A 41 4.63 10.58 -0.40
CA ALA A 41 4.26 11.86 0.15
C ALA A 41 5.29 12.92 -0.25
N ARG A 42 4.83 14.00 -0.89
CA ARG A 42 5.59 15.22 -1.10
C ARG A 42 5.67 16.02 0.21
N THR A 43 6.12 15.39 1.28
CA THR A 43 6.47 16.07 2.52
C THR A 43 7.84 16.71 2.37
N LYS A 44 8.14 17.72 3.21
CA LYS A 44 9.49 18.31 3.24
C LYS A 44 10.58 17.27 3.42
N ASP A 45 10.33 16.24 4.20
CA ASP A 45 11.26 15.13 4.45
C ASP A 45 11.44 14.24 3.22
N SER A 46 10.37 13.98 2.47
CA SER A 46 10.45 13.25 1.21
C SER A 46 11.21 14.03 0.14
N LEU A 47 10.97 15.33 0.04
CA LEU A 47 11.75 16.20 -0.85
C LEU A 47 13.23 16.26 -0.47
N LYS A 48 13.54 16.27 0.83
CA LYS A 48 14.92 16.21 1.32
C LYS A 48 15.58 14.89 0.97
N ARG A 49 14.89 13.76 1.15
CA ARG A 49 15.39 12.43 0.75
C ARG A 49 15.62 12.35 -0.76
N ILE A 50 14.73 12.89 -1.57
CA ILE A 50 14.88 12.96 -3.03
C ILE A 50 16.12 13.78 -3.39
N ARG A 51 16.34 14.94 -2.75
CA ARG A 51 17.54 15.76 -2.95
C ARG A 51 18.82 15.04 -2.54
N ASP A 52 18.83 14.38 -1.39
CA ASP A 52 19.99 13.65 -0.88
C ASP A 52 20.34 12.46 -1.79
N LYS A 53 19.35 11.71 -2.26
CA LYS A 53 19.55 10.63 -3.21
C LYS A 53 19.96 11.11 -4.60
N ALA A 54 19.40 12.18 -5.08
CA ALA A 54 19.81 12.82 -6.33
C ALA A 54 21.27 13.30 -6.24
N GLY A 55 21.69 13.85 -5.08
CA GLY A 55 23.07 14.23 -4.81
C GLY A 55 24.04 13.04 -4.81
N GLN A 56 23.64 11.90 -4.25
CA GLN A 56 24.42 10.65 -4.27
C GLN A 56 24.55 10.07 -5.68
N LEU A 57 23.47 10.06 -6.45
CA LEU A 57 23.49 9.64 -7.86
C LEU A 57 24.35 10.54 -8.72
N ARG A 58 24.33 11.85 -8.47
CA ARG A 58 25.16 12.82 -9.16
C ARG A 58 26.67 12.57 -8.96
N ARG A 59 27.06 12.01 -7.82
CA ARG A 59 28.44 11.62 -7.54
C ARG A 59 28.87 10.32 -8.23
N ARG A 60 27.90 9.48 -8.61
CA ARG A 60 28.15 8.16 -9.23
C ARG A 60 28.11 8.18 -10.75
N ILE A 61 27.46 9.17 -11.34
CA ILE A 61 27.24 9.25 -12.79
C ILE A 61 27.99 10.49 -13.30
N GLU A 62 28.97 10.27 -14.18
CA GLU A 62 29.70 11.35 -14.81
C GLU A 62 28.76 12.25 -15.64
N ASP A 63 28.94 13.53 -15.53
CA ASP A 63 28.51 14.76 -16.22
C ASP A 63 27.55 14.74 -17.43
N SER A 64 26.93 13.62 -17.81
CA SER A 64 26.11 13.52 -19.04
C SER A 64 24.61 13.62 -18.83
N MET A 65 24.11 13.69 -17.59
CA MET A 65 22.69 13.76 -17.27
C MET A 65 22.23 15.15 -16.86
N THR A 66 21.04 15.58 -17.31
CA THR A 66 20.43 16.84 -16.89
C THR A 66 19.88 16.74 -15.46
N ALA A 67 19.74 17.87 -14.77
CA ALA A 67 19.20 17.92 -13.40
C ALA A 67 17.78 17.28 -13.30
N ALA A 68 16.95 17.40 -14.32
CA ALA A 68 15.63 16.76 -14.38
C ALA A 68 15.73 15.23 -14.41
N THR A 69 16.68 14.68 -15.14
CA THR A 69 16.93 13.22 -15.20
C THR A 69 17.43 12.68 -13.87
N PHE A 70 18.23 13.44 -13.14
CA PHE A 70 18.66 13.08 -11.79
C PHE A 70 17.51 13.05 -10.78
N ALA A 71 16.60 14.03 -10.84
CA ALA A 71 15.42 14.08 -9.99
C ALA A 71 14.51 12.88 -10.24
N GLU A 72 14.25 12.52 -11.49
CA GLU A 72 13.47 11.35 -11.87
C GLU A 72 14.13 10.04 -11.39
N ALA A 73 15.43 9.88 -11.60
CA ALA A 73 16.16 8.71 -11.15
C ALA A 73 16.14 8.57 -9.61
N GLY A 74 16.25 9.68 -8.88
CA GLY A 74 16.12 9.72 -7.43
C GLY A 74 14.73 9.34 -6.94
N GLU A 75 13.67 9.82 -7.58
CA GLU A 75 12.28 9.45 -7.30
C GLU A 75 12.03 7.96 -7.52
N HIS A 76 12.50 7.40 -8.63
CA HIS A 76 12.38 5.97 -8.91
C HIS A 76 13.13 5.10 -7.91
N GLU A 77 14.31 5.50 -7.49
CA GLU A 77 15.10 4.78 -6.50
C GLU A 77 14.41 4.79 -5.13
N ILE A 78 13.89 5.94 -4.70
CA ILE A 78 13.14 6.08 -3.44
C ILE A 78 11.86 5.25 -3.48
N ALA A 79 11.11 5.30 -4.57
CA ALA A 79 9.91 4.48 -4.75
C ALA A 79 10.24 2.99 -4.66
N ARG A 80 11.33 2.55 -5.27
CA ARG A 80 11.82 1.17 -5.20
C ARG A 80 12.20 0.78 -3.77
N ASP A 81 12.94 1.62 -3.06
CA ASP A 81 13.33 1.37 -1.67
C ASP A 81 12.12 1.23 -0.75
N ILE A 82 11.13 2.09 -0.91
CA ILE A 82 9.88 2.07 -0.14
C ILE A 82 9.08 0.80 -0.45
N LEU A 83 8.95 0.43 -1.71
CA LEU A 83 8.28 -0.81 -2.12
C LEU A 83 9.01 -2.05 -1.60
N ASP A 84 10.34 -2.07 -1.64
CA ASP A 84 11.14 -3.15 -1.09
C ASP A 84 10.98 -3.26 0.44
N GLN A 85 10.88 -2.14 1.13
CA GLN A 85 10.58 -2.11 2.56
C GLN A 85 9.19 -2.66 2.85
N ALA A 86 8.19 -2.27 2.08
CA ALA A 86 6.83 -2.77 2.19
C ALA A 86 6.77 -4.30 1.97
N ARG A 87 7.47 -4.82 0.97
CA ARG A 87 7.59 -6.26 0.71
C ARG A 87 8.23 -7.01 1.86
N ARG A 88 9.33 -6.49 2.41
CA ARG A 88 10.00 -7.09 3.57
C ARG A 88 9.12 -7.14 4.80
N ASN A 89 8.36 -6.09 5.05
CA ASN A 89 7.45 -6.02 6.18
C ASN A 89 6.25 -6.96 6.04
N LEU A 90 5.79 -7.19 4.81
CA LEU A 90 4.67 -8.08 4.54
C LEU A 90 5.07 -9.57 4.52
N ALA A 91 6.30 -9.89 4.16
CA ALA A 91 6.78 -11.27 3.98
C ALA A 91 6.48 -12.22 5.16
N PRO A 92 6.67 -11.83 6.44
CA PRO A 92 6.32 -12.71 7.57
C PRO A 92 4.83 -13.04 7.64
N LEU A 93 3.96 -12.11 7.27
CA LEU A 93 2.51 -12.32 7.25
C LEU A 93 2.10 -13.26 6.11
N LEU A 94 2.74 -13.14 4.96
CA LEU A 94 2.50 -14.06 3.84
C LEU A 94 2.90 -15.48 4.19
N GLY A 95 4.00 -15.67 4.93
CA GLY A 95 4.39 -16.95 5.47
C GLY A 95 3.31 -17.59 6.36
N GLN A 96 2.65 -16.80 7.20
CA GLN A 96 1.51 -17.27 8.01
C GLN A 96 0.32 -17.68 7.14
N ALA A 97 0.03 -16.95 6.08
CA ALA A 97 -1.04 -17.29 5.14
C ALA A 97 -0.75 -18.62 4.44
N GLU A 98 0.48 -18.85 4.00
CA GLU A 98 0.92 -20.10 3.38
C GLU A 98 0.79 -21.28 4.33
N GLU A 99 1.25 -21.14 5.57
CA GLU A 99 1.12 -22.17 6.61
C GLU A 99 -0.35 -22.53 6.90
N SER A 100 -1.25 -21.55 6.79
CA SER A 100 -2.68 -21.76 6.98
C SER A 100 -3.39 -22.34 5.74
N GLY A 101 -2.67 -22.53 4.64
CA GLY A 101 -3.24 -23.00 3.38
C GLY A 101 -4.15 -21.97 2.68
N LEU A 102 -4.03 -20.71 3.03
CA LEU A 102 -4.82 -19.65 2.44
C LEU A 102 -4.24 -19.22 1.09
N THR A 103 -5.07 -19.19 0.06
CA THR A 103 -4.69 -18.64 -1.25
C THR A 103 -4.70 -17.13 -1.18
N TYR A 104 -3.61 -16.50 -1.62
CA TYR A 104 -3.50 -15.04 -1.61
C TYR A 104 -2.86 -14.49 -2.89
N GLU A 105 -3.17 -13.25 -3.15
CA GLU A 105 -2.57 -12.42 -4.21
C GLU A 105 -2.17 -11.08 -3.61
N VAL A 106 -1.01 -10.55 -4.00
CA VAL A 106 -0.48 -9.28 -3.49
C VAL A 106 -0.23 -8.31 -4.63
N THR A 107 -0.74 -7.11 -4.47
CA THR A 107 -0.50 -5.99 -5.38
C THR A 107 0.06 -4.81 -4.60
N PHE A 108 1.16 -4.23 -5.09
CA PHE A 108 1.74 -3.00 -4.56
C PHE A 108 1.45 -1.86 -5.51
N LYS A 109 0.98 -0.74 -4.98
CA LYS A 109 0.75 0.49 -5.74
C LYS A 109 1.32 1.70 -5.02
N ALA A 110 1.76 2.70 -5.77
CA ALA A 110 2.10 4.01 -5.27
C ALA A 110 0.99 4.99 -5.66
N GLY A 111 0.49 5.77 -4.72
CA GLY A 111 -0.57 6.74 -4.97
C GLY A 111 -1.36 7.14 -3.72
N GLU A 112 -2.49 7.78 -3.93
CA GLU A 112 -3.42 8.14 -2.87
C GLU A 112 -4.30 6.94 -2.49
N PRO A 113 -4.33 6.54 -1.20
CA PRO A 113 -5.04 5.33 -0.79
C PRO A 113 -6.51 5.27 -1.19
N GLY A 114 -7.24 6.36 -1.00
CA GLY A 114 -8.67 6.40 -1.33
C GLY A 114 -8.94 6.16 -2.81
N GLU A 115 -8.25 6.87 -3.68
CA GLU A 115 -8.37 6.73 -5.13
C GLU A 115 -7.94 5.36 -5.64
N GLU A 116 -6.82 4.86 -5.14
CA GLU A 116 -6.28 3.56 -5.56
C GLU A 116 -7.17 2.39 -5.13
N ILE A 117 -7.74 2.44 -3.92
CA ILE A 117 -8.66 1.40 -3.45
C ILE A 117 -9.93 1.38 -4.30
N VAL A 118 -10.54 2.54 -4.57
CA VAL A 118 -11.74 2.64 -5.39
C VAL A 118 -11.48 2.14 -6.81
N SER A 119 -10.38 2.58 -7.41
CA SER A 119 -9.97 2.12 -8.74
C SER A 119 -9.77 0.61 -8.79
N TYR A 120 -9.10 0.07 -7.79
CA TYR A 120 -8.84 -1.37 -7.69
C TYR A 120 -10.13 -2.18 -7.58
N LEU A 121 -11.08 -1.72 -6.76
CA LEU A 121 -12.39 -2.39 -6.62
C LEU A 121 -13.21 -2.34 -7.92
N ASN A 122 -13.11 -1.28 -8.69
CA ASN A 122 -13.77 -1.18 -9.99
C ASN A 122 -13.22 -2.17 -11.01
N ASP A 123 -11.92 -2.46 -10.94
CA ASP A 123 -11.25 -3.39 -11.84
C ASP A 123 -11.39 -4.86 -11.40
N HIS A 124 -11.69 -5.11 -10.12
CA HIS A 124 -11.77 -6.46 -9.54
C HIS A 124 -13.16 -6.75 -8.97
N ARG A 125 -14.07 -7.18 -9.85
CA ARG A 125 -15.48 -7.46 -9.51
C ARG A 125 -15.69 -8.71 -8.68
N ASP A 126 -14.68 -9.54 -8.51
CA ASP A 126 -14.67 -10.74 -7.68
C ASP A 126 -14.41 -10.46 -6.19
N ILE A 127 -14.10 -9.22 -5.85
CA ILE A 127 -13.97 -8.77 -4.47
C ILE A 127 -15.37 -8.54 -3.88
N VAL A 128 -15.67 -9.24 -2.79
CA VAL A 128 -16.98 -9.18 -2.12
C VAL A 128 -16.99 -8.39 -0.82
N LEU A 129 -15.81 -8.14 -0.26
CA LEU A 129 -15.63 -7.39 0.98
C LEU A 129 -14.26 -6.72 0.98
N THR A 130 -14.18 -5.53 1.56
CA THR A 130 -12.93 -4.79 1.77
C THR A 130 -12.67 -4.58 3.24
N VAL A 131 -11.47 -4.94 3.69
CA VAL A 131 -10.95 -4.62 5.03
C VAL A 131 -9.89 -3.55 4.88
N CYS A 132 -10.09 -2.41 5.53
CA CYS A 132 -9.14 -1.30 5.51
C CYS A 132 -8.35 -1.26 6.82
N ASP A 133 -7.03 -1.32 6.70
CA ASP A 133 -6.11 -1.09 7.80
C ASP A 133 -5.73 0.38 7.87
N ILE A 134 -6.33 1.10 8.80
CA ILE A 134 -6.16 2.55 8.96
C ILE A 134 -4.97 2.91 9.84
N ASN A 135 -4.50 1.97 10.65
CA ASN A 135 -3.48 2.23 11.66
C ASN A 135 -2.04 1.96 11.18
N SER A 136 -1.90 1.46 9.97
CA SER A 136 -0.58 1.16 9.41
C SER A 136 0.16 2.45 9.03
N GLY A 137 0.87 3.00 10.00
CA GLY A 137 1.80 4.08 9.79
C GLY A 137 1.36 5.44 10.36
N LYS A 138 2.22 6.01 11.16
CA LYS A 138 2.09 7.39 11.67
C LYS A 138 2.17 8.45 10.57
N GLU A 139 2.57 8.05 9.37
CA GLU A 139 2.86 8.94 8.25
C GLU A 139 1.74 9.04 7.21
N SER A 140 0.70 8.21 7.32
CA SER A 140 -0.14 7.95 6.15
C SER A 140 -1.19 8.99 5.81
N PHE A 141 -1.48 9.95 6.66
CA PHE A 141 -2.63 10.83 6.43
C PHE A 141 -2.40 12.29 6.82
N SER A 142 -1.20 12.82 6.56
CA SER A 142 -0.96 14.25 6.73
C SER A 142 -1.70 15.05 5.66
N GLY A 143 -2.80 15.68 6.01
CA GLY A 143 -3.54 16.60 5.16
C GLY A 143 -5.01 16.31 4.94
N MET A 144 -5.42 15.02 4.94
CA MET A 144 -6.83 14.62 5.01
C MET A 144 -7.04 13.74 6.23
N GLY A 145 -8.03 14.02 7.05
CA GLY A 145 -8.36 13.19 8.21
C GLY A 145 -8.64 11.75 7.78
N LYS A 146 -8.23 10.79 8.61
CA LYS A 146 -8.50 9.35 8.39
C LYS A 146 -9.98 9.09 8.08
N GLU A 147 -10.87 9.86 8.67
CA GLU A 147 -12.31 9.78 8.47
C GLU A 147 -12.75 10.15 7.05
N SER A 148 -12.09 11.11 6.40
CA SER A 148 -12.48 11.54 5.05
C SER A 148 -12.13 10.49 3.99
N ILE A 149 -11.01 9.79 4.14
CA ILE A 149 -10.61 8.71 3.23
C ILE A 149 -11.54 7.51 3.38
N VAL A 150 -11.87 7.16 4.61
CA VAL A 150 -12.82 6.10 4.91
C VAL A 150 -14.20 6.42 4.33
N THR A 151 -14.67 7.65 4.51
CA THR A 151 -15.95 8.11 3.95
C THR A 151 -15.92 8.05 2.43
N GLU A 152 -14.86 8.50 1.80
CA GLU A 152 -14.68 8.42 0.34
C GLU A 152 -14.76 6.96 -0.17
N ILE A 153 -14.03 6.06 0.47
CA ILE A 153 -14.05 4.64 0.11
C ILE A 153 -15.45 4.05 0.32
N ALA A 154 -16.09 4.34 1.45
CA ALA A 154 -17.41 3.82 1.77
C ALA A 154 -18.49 4.33 0.80
N GLU A 155 -18.44 5.59 0.40
CA GLU A 155 -19.38 6.18 -0.54
C GLU A 155 -19.21 5.67 -1.98
N GLN A 156 -17.98 5.43 -2.41
CA GLN A 156 -17.68 5.03 -3.78
C GLN A 156 -17.52 3.51 -3.95
N SER A 157 -17.40 2.78 -2.86
CA SER A 157 -17.27 1.32 -2.90
C SER A 157 -18.60 0.64 -3.21
N THR A 158 -18.54 -0.33 -4.10
CA THR A 158 -19.70 -1.21 -4.41
C THR A 158 -19.83 -2.40 -3.46
N VAL A 159 -18.89 -2.56 -2.55
CA VAL A 159 -18.82 -3.66 -1.58
C VAL A 159 -18.72 -3.14 -0.15
N PRO A 160 -19.15 -3.93 0.85
CA PRO A 160 -19.00 -3.54 2.26
C PRO A 160 -17.54 -3.26 2.63
N VAL A 161 -17.33 -2.28 3.48
CA VAL A 161 -16.01 -1.87 3.98
C VAL A 161 -15.95 -2.04 5.49
N VAL A 162 -14.96 -2.79 5.96
CA VAL A 162 -14.67 -3.00 7.37
C VAL A 162 -13.41 -2.24 7.74
N LEU A 163 -13.46 -1.50 8.81
CA LEU A 163 -12.33 -0.73 9.30
C LEU A 163 -11.72 -1.39 10.52
N ILE A 164 -10.42 -1.61 10.48
CA ILE A 164 -9.67 -2.12 11.62
C ILE A 164 -8.89 -0.95 12.25
N ARG A 165 -9.12 -0.73 13.53
CA ARG A 165 -8.44 0.29 14.33
C ARG A 165 -7.46 -0.34 15.31
#